data_07d092db274a2400c628abd672382183
#
_entry.id   07d092db274a2400c628abd672382183
#
_cell.length_a   1.000
_cell.length_b   1.000
_cell.length_c   1.000
_cell.angle_alpha   90.00
_cell.angle_beta   90.00
_cell.angle_gamma   90.00
#
_symmetry.space_group_name_H-M   'P 1'
#
loop_
_entity.id
_entity.type
_entity.pdbx_description
1 polymer ?
#
loop_
_entity_poly.entity_id
_entity_poly.type
_entity_poly.pdbx_seq_one_letter_code
_entity_poly.pdbx_strand_id
1 'polypeptide(L)'
;MLNCKQAAEVLGISPVRVKQLLKENPNLGFEKTDFNNGMIKISPTTMTDLLSIRGIKIPHKRIVIKQQKGGVGGTSLSLLAAMRLAQKGAKILYVDLDSEANATSFLAITEANITGLNTLLEVYKNDTPASECIIPSRFANIDLLPSKGMLRRVDKILAEKNPKTLLDNLLSSIEGKYDLVFLDLPPTYTRLTESAYLAADLVIFPYDTSAFSIEGVFLTYEDLQDSIKEYEVKKNIEIKVLMNKYSTTTIAAKEAFSDMAKEMADKTLPFTIKASSDIVNAINNGKNLFEFKSNAEVRANIEELCDYLAPITPVKHKHLSH
;
A
#
# COMPACT_ATOMS: atom_id res chain seq x y z
N MET A 1 1.39 5.47 15.58
CA MET A 1 0.69 4.85 16.73
C MET A 1 -0.76 5.34 16.81
N LEU A 2 -1.69 4.49 17.26
CA LEU A 2 -3.09 4.83 17.46
C LEU A 2 -3.37 5.19 18.92
N ASN A 3 -4.39 6.05 19.17
CA ASN A 3 -4.96 6.20 20.49
C ASN A 3 -6.11 5.19 20.72
N CYS A 4 -6.61 5.09 21.95
CA CYS A 4 -7.69 4.13 22.28
C CYS A 4 -8.98 4.36 21.47
N LYS A 5 -9.30 5.58 21.06
CA LYS A 5 -10.48 5.86 20.23
C LYS A 5 -10.30 5.31 18.81
N GLN A 6 -9.17 5.59 18.21
CA GLN A 6 -8.82 5.07 16.88
C GLN A 6 -8.71 3.54 16.86
N ALA A 7 -8.08 2.94 17.89
CA ALA A 7 -8.04 1.48 18.02
C ALA A 7 -9.44 0.88 18.20
N ALA A 8 -10.31 1.55 18.94
CA ALA A 8 -11.70 1.13 19.15
C ALA A 8 -12.49 1.09 17.84
N GLU A 9 -12.29 2.10 16.97
CA GLU A 9 -12.89 2.17 15.64
C GLU A 9 -12.46 0.96 14.78
N VAL A 10 -11.16 0.66 14.75
CA VAL A 10 -10.61 -0.50 14.01
C VAL A 10 -11.14 -1.83 14.57
N LEU A 11 -11.22 -1.97 15.89
CA LEU A 11 -11.62 -3.22 16.57
C LEU A 11 -13.14 -3.40 16.67
N GLY A 12 -13.95 -2.40 16.32
CA GLY A 12 -15.41 -2.42 16.44
C GLY A 12 -15.89 -2.55 17.88
N ILE A 13 -15.20 -1.91 18.84
CA ILE A 13 -15.52 -1.95 20.28
C ILE A 13 -15.43 -0.53 20.90
N SER A 14 -15.83 -0.40 22.17
CA SER A 14 -15.68 0.88 22.88
C SER A 14 -14.22 1.17 23.27
N PRO A 15 -13.82 2.44 23.41
CA PRO A 15 -12.48 2.80 23.93
C PRO A 15 -12.21 2.26 25.34
N VAL A 16 -13.27 2.08 26.14
CA VAL A 16 -13.18 1.48 27.47
C VAL A 16 -12.79 0.01 27.35
N ARG A 17 -13.40 -0.73 26.42
CA ARG A 17 -13.05 -2.15 26.19
C ARG A 17 -11.63 -2.32 25.68
N VAL A 18 -11.12 -1.39 24.84
CA VAL A 18 -9.70 -1.37 24.44
C VAL A 18 -8.79 -1.28 25.68
N LYS A 19 -9.07 -0.35 26.59
CA LYS A 19 -8.29 -0.21 27.83
C LYS A 19 -8.36 -1.47 28.70
N GLN A 20 -9.51 -2.15 28.74
CA GLN A 20 -9.66 -3.41 29.47
C GLN A 20 -8.82 -4.52 28.83
N LEU A 21 -8.88 -4.69 27.50
CA LEU A 21 -8.07 -5.68 26.77
C LEU A 21 -6.57 -5.49 27.02
N LEU A 22 -6.08 -4.23 27.04
CA LEU A 22 -4.68 -3.93 27.36
C LEU A 22 -4.32 -4.30 28.81
N LYS A 23 -5.25 -4.17 29.76
CA LYS A 23 -5.04 -4.60 31.15
C LYS A 23 -5.10 -6.11 31.32
N GLU A 24 -6.03 -6.76 30.63
CA GLU A 24 -6.20 -8.23 30.64
C GLU A 24 -4.99 -8.94 29.97
N ASN A 25 -4.25 -8.24 29.12
CA ASN A 25 -3.10 -8.77 28.39
C ASN A 25 -1.84 -7.91 28.65
N PRO A 26 -1.23 -8.01 29.84
CA PRO A 26 -0.12 -7.13 30.25
C PRO A 26 1.15 -7.30 29.40
N ASN A 27 1.27 -8.40 28.66
CA ASN A 27 2.36 -8.64 27.71
C ASN A 27 2.26 -7.79 26.45
N LEU A 28 1.09 -7.19 26.18
CA LEU A 28 0.92 -6.25 25.08
C LEU A 28 1.58 -4.92 25.44
N GLY A 29 2.63 -4.57 24.71
CA GLY A 29 3.31 -3.30 24.91
C GLY A 29 2.43 -2.11 24.51
N PHE A 30 2.33 -1.09 25.37
CA PHE A 30 1.74 0.19 25.05
C PHE A 30 2.46 1.32 25.79
N GLU A 31 2.49 2.49 25.19
CA GLU A 31 3.10 3.67 25.81
C GLU A 31 2.03 4.52 26.48
N LYS A 32 2.32 5.00 27.69
CA LYS A 32 1.56 6.09 28.33
C LYS A 32 2.36 7.37 28.16
N THR A 33 1.72 8.41 27.63
CA THR A 33 2.35 9.72 27.58
C THR A 33 2.22 10.42 28.93
N ASP A 34 3.33 10.99 29.44
CA ASP A 34 3.34 11.79 30.68
C ASP A 34 2.59 13.12 30.51
N PHE A 35 2.35 13.56 29.28
CA PHE A 35 1.61 14.76 28.95
C PHE A 35 0.16 14.41 28.53
N ASN A 36 -0.82 15.23 28.92
CA ASN A 36 -2.26 15.10 28.64
C ASN A 36 -2.95 13.87 29.26
N ASN A 37 -3.01 13.80 30.59
CA ASN A 37 -3.80 12.81 31.34
C ASN A 37 -3.49 11.34 31.00
N GLY A 38 -2.25 11.02 30.66
CA GLY A 38 -1.83 9.63 30.41
C GLY A 38 -2.49 9.00 29.18
N MET A 39 -2.48 9.70 28.04
CA MET A 39 -3.00 9.16 26.79
C MET A 39 -2.25 7.88 26.41
N ILE A 40 -2.99 6.78 26.21
CA ILE A 40 -2.42 5.51 25.76
C ILE A 40 -2.14 5.59 24.27
N LYS A 41 -0.92 5.27 23.87
CA LYS A 41 -0.49 5.07 22.49
C LYS A 41 -0.29 3.58 22.23
N ILE A 42 -0.93 3.08 21.22
CA ILE A 42 -0.95 1.67 20.80
C ILE A 42 -0.07 1.54 19.56
N SER A 43 0.97 0.71 19.66
CA SER A 43 1.89 0.46 18.54
C SER A 43 1.22 -0.36 17.43
N PRO A 44 1.75 -0.36 16.20
CA PRO A 44 1.28 -1.25 15.13
C PRO A 44 1.32 -2.73 15.53
N THR A 45 2.37 -3.17 16.21
CA THR A 45 2.51 -4.56 16.68
C THR A 45 1.44 -4.92 17.71
N THR A 46 1.20 -4.04 18.70
CA THR A 46 0.10 -4.20 19.65
C THR A 46 -1.26 -4.25 18.98
N MET A 47 -1.48 -3.46 17.91
CA MET A 47 -2.72 -3.54 17.13
C MET A 47 -2.87 -4.89 16.44
N THR A 48 -1.80 -5.47 15.89
CA THR A 48 -1.82 -6.83 15.30
C THR A 48 -2.26 -7.86 16.35
N ASP A 49 -1.72 -7.79 17.56
CA ASP A 49 -2.09 -8.70 18.64
C ASP A 49 -3.55 -8.51 19.07
N LEU A 50 -4.02 -7.26 19.18
CA LEU A 50 -5.43 -6.96 19.48
C LEU A 50 -6.38 -7.45 18.40
N LEU A 51 -6.03 -7.34 17.12
CA LEU A 51 -6.79 -7.92 16.01
C LEU A 51 -6.88 -9.44 16.17
N SER A 52 -5.76 -10.10 16.47
CA SER A 52 -5.69 -11.54 16.71
C SER A 52 -6.56 -11.98 17.88
N ILE A 53 -6.49 -11.30 19.03
CA ILE A 53 -7.33 -11.56 20.22
C ILE A 53 -8.81 -11.42 19.87
N ARG A 54 -9.16 -10.50 18.98
CA ARG A 54 -10.54 -10.28 18.52
C ARG A 54 -10.98 -11.21 17.40
N GLY A 55 -10.10 -12.07 16.88
CA GLY A 55 -10.37 -12.94 15.74
C GLY A 55 -10.58 -12.17 14.42
N ILE A 56 -10.12 -10.91 14.35
CA ILE A 56 -10.22 -10.09 13.15
C ILE A 56 -9.04 -10.44 12.25
N LYS A 57 -9.35 -10.85 11.01
CA LYS A 57 -8.35 -11.17 9.99
C LYS A 57 -8.35 -10.10 8.90
N ILE A 58 -7.16 -9.72 8.47
CA ILE A 58 -6.97 -8.90 7.28
C ILE A 58 -6.78 -9.88 6.11
N PRO A 59 -7.62 -9.81 5.05
CA PRO A 59 -7.44 -10.67 3.89
C PRO A 59 -6.10 -10.43 3.21
N HIS A 60 -5.41 -11.52 2.81
CA HIS A 60 -4.19 -11.39 2.03
C HIS A 60 -4.49 -10.75 0.68
N LYS A 61 -3.68 -9.75 0.29
CA LYS A 61 -3.85 -9.06 -0.99
C LYS A 61 -2.53 -8.47 -1.49
N ARG A 62 -2.23 -8.66 -2.78
CA ARG A 62 -1.15 -7.99 -3.50
C ARG A 62 -1.72 -6.77 -4.23
N ILE A 63 -1.15 -5.61 -4.00
CA ILE A 63 -1.70 -4.31 -4.39
C ILE A 63 -0.68 -3.54 -5.22
N VAL A 64 -1.13 -3.02 -6.36
CA VAL A 64 -0.41 -2.05 -7.19
C VAL A 64 -1.20 -0.74 -7.23
N ILE A 65 -0.55 0.40 -6.96
CA ILE A 65 -1.13 1.74 -7.15
C ILE A 65 -0.23 2.51 -8.11
N LYS A 66 -0.37 2.26 -9.41
CA LYS A 66 0.51 2.84 -10.43
C LYS A 66 -0.10 2.78 -11.81
N GLN A 67 0.24 3.74 -12.66
CA GLN A 67 0.05 3.73 -14.11
C GLN A 67 1.35 4.15 -14.82
N GLN A 68 1.41 4.01 -16.13
CA GLN A 68 2.61 4.35 -16.93
C GLN A 68 2.97 5.84 -16.88
N LYS A 69 2.04 6.73 -16.59
CA LYS A 69 2.33 8.16 -16.44
C LYS A 69 3.00 8.45 -15.10
N GLY A 70 4.18 9.05 -15.17
CA GLY A 70 4.89 9.53 -13.98
C GLY A 70 4.24 10.75 -13.33
N GLY A 71 4.50 10.96 -12.03
CA GLY A 71 4.08 12.16 -11.31
C GLY A 71 2.64 12.19 -10.82
N VAL A 72 1.82 11.19 -11.09
CA VAL A 72 0.41 11.11 -10.64
C VAL A 72 0.26 10.70 -9.17
N GLY A 73 1.35 10.39 -8.48
CA GLY A 73 1.38 10.16 -7.03
C GLY A 73 1.21 8.71 -6.59
N GLY A 74 1.38 7.72 -7.48
CA GLY A 74 1.24 6.29 -7.15
C GLY A 74 2.07 5.87 -5.95
N THR A 75 3.40 6.08 -5.99
CA THR A 75 4.33 5.78 -4.89
C THR A 75 3.93 6.48 -3.58
N SER A 76 3.53 7.76 -3.64
CA SER A 76 3.11 8.49 -2.43
C SER A 76 1.84 7.91 -1.82
N LEU A 77 0.84 7.55 -2.64
CA LEU A 77 -0.41 6.95 -2.17
C LEU A 77 -0.16 5.56 -1.59
N SER A 78 0.65 4.72 -2.24
CA SER A 78 0.99 3.39 -1.76
C SER A 78 1.75 3.44 -0.42
N LEU A 79 2.72 4.35 -0.27
CA LEU A 79 3.44 4.56 0.99
C LEU A 79 2.52 5.02 2.11
N LEU A 80 1.66 6.03 1.86
CA LEU A 80 0.72 6.53 2.87
C LEU A 80 -0.29 5.47 3.30
N ALA A 81 -0.82 4.71 2.34
CA ALA A 81 -1.75 3.61 2.61
C ALA A 81 -1.06 2.48 3.40
N ALA A 82 0.14 2.06 2.99
CA ALA A 82 0.91 1.04 3.69
C ALA A 82 1.19 1.46 5.15
N MET A 83 1.69 2.67 5.36
CA MET A 83 1.94 3.19 6.71
C MET A 83 0.66 3.25 7.56
N ARG A 84 -0.47 3.65 6.97
CA ARG A 84 -1.74 3.72 7.71
C ARG A 84 -2.29 2.35 8.05
N LEU A 85 -2.26 1.40 7.11
CA LEU A 85 -2.70 0.03 7.33
C LEU A 85 -1.80 -0.69 8.34
N ALA A 86 -0.49 -0.44 8.31
CA ALA A 86 0.42 -0.93 9.35
C ALA A 86 0.06 -0.39 10.74
N GLN A 87 -0.30 0.89 10.87
CA GLN A 87 -0.80 1.44 12.13
C GLN A 87 -2.10 0.77 12.60
N LYS A 88 -2.96 0.34 11.65
CA LYS A 88 -4.18 -0.42 11.94
C LYS A 88 -3.90 -1.90 12.29
N GLY A 89 -2.66 -2.35 12.24
CA GLY A 89 -2.21 -3.68 12.66
C GLY A 89 -1.91 -4.65 11.50
N ALA A 90 -1.99 -4.22 10.24
CA ALA A 90 -1.60 -5.05 9.10
C ALA A 90 -0.09 -5.30 9.09
N LYS A 91 0.33 -6.53 8.75
CA LYS A 91 1.71 -6.88 8.44
C LYS A 91 1.93 -6.71 6.94
N ILE A 92 2.86 -5.87 6.55
CA ILE A 92 3.05 -5.42 5.18
C ILE A 92 4.44 -5.79 4.66
N LEU A 93 4.48 -6.37 3.47
CA LEU A 93 5.68 -6.41 2.63
C LEU A 93 5.56 -5.30 1.59
N TYR A 94 6.50 -4.38 1.59
CA TYR A 94 6.62 -3.37 0.55
C TYR A 94 7.73 -3.75 -0.41
N VAL A 95 7.41 -3.94 -1.69
CA VAL A 95 8.34 -4.36 -2.73
C VAL A 95 8.57 -3.18 -3.66
N ASP A 96 9.76 -2.61 -3.61
CA ASP A 96 10.15 -1.50 -4.48
C ASP A 96 10.77 -2.06 -5.77
N LEU A 97 10.06 -1.89 -6.88
CA LEU A 97 10.46 -2.34 -8.22
C LEU A 97 10.91 -1.17 -9.12
N ASP A 98 10.95 0.06 -8.57
CA ASP A 98 11.44 1.23 -9.29
C ASP A 98 12.96 1.39 -9.10
N SER A 99 13.71 1.46 -10.19
CA SER A 99 15.16 1.68 -10.15
C SER A 99 15.56 3.04 -9.57
N GLU A 100 14.65 4.01 -9.50
CA GLU A 100 14.86 5.28 -8.79
C GLU A 100 14.89 5.09 -7.27
N ALA A 101 14.37 3.97 -6.75
CA ALA A 101 14.42 3.57 -5.35
C ALA A 101 13.86 4.61 -4.36
N ASN A 102 12.85 5.37 -4.77
CA ASN A 102 12.24 6.42 -3.96
C ASN A 102 11.55 5.84 -2.71
N ALA A 103 10.81 4.73 -2.87
CA ALA A 103 10.18 4.05 -1.75
C ALA A 103 11.22 3.42 -0.82
N THR A 104 12.29 2.83 -1.38
CA THR A 104 13.42 2.30 -0.60
C THR A 104 14.07 3.39 0.24
N SER A 105 14.40 4.53 -0.34
CA SER A 105 14.99 5.67 0.37
C SER A 105 14.09 6.19 1.48
N PHE A 106 12.77 6.16 1.27
CA PHE A 106 11.80 6.58 2.27
C PHE A 106 11.62 5.57 3.41
N LEU A 107 11.62 4.26 3.12
CA LEU A 107 11.34 3.20 4.09
C LEU A 107 12.57 2.69 4.84
N ALA A 108 13.78 2.82 4.26
CA ALA A 108 15.01 2.33 4.86
C ALA A 108 15.35 3.05 6.18
N ILE A 109 15.99 2.32 7.10
CA ILE A 109 16.35 2.85 8.43
C ILE A 109 17.45 3.91 8.32
N THR A 110 18.48 3.68 7.47
CA THR A 110 19.57 4.61 7.21
C THR A 110 20.06 4.47 5.77
N GLU A 111 20.70 5.51 5.24
CA GLU A 111 21.37 5.45 3.93
C GLU A 111 22.47 4.38 3.90
N ALA A 112 23.17 4.18 5.01
CA ALA A 112 24.20 3.13 5.14
C ALA A 112 23.62 1.72 4.93
N ASN A 113 22.35 1.51 5.27
CA ASN A 113 21.68 0.23 5.06
C ASN A 113 21.35 -0.02 3.57
N ILE A 114 21.34 1.01 2.72
CA ILE A 114 21.06 0.87 1.29
C ILE A 114 22.30 0.39 0.52
N THR A 115 23.49 0.77 0.98
CA THR A 115 24.76 0.37 0.37
C THR A 115 25.08 -1.08 0.76
N GLY A 116 25.07 -2.01 -0.19
CA GLY A 116 25.32 -3.44 0.09
C GLY A 116 24.06 -4.31 0.23
N LEU A 117 22.83 -3.74 0.15
CA LEU A 117 21.60 -4.52 0.15
C LEU A 117 21.52 -5.44 -1.06
N ASN A 118 21.02 -6.65 -0.84
CA ASN A 118 20.52 -7.51 -1.89
C ASN A 118 19.15 -7.02 -2.35
N THR A 119 18.89 -7.10 -3.64
CA THR A 119 17.65 -6.67 -4.30
C THR A 119 17.14 -7.78 -5.21
N LEU A 120 16.08 -7.55 -5.94
CA LEU A 120 15.65 -8.49 -6.99
C LEU A 120 16.74 -8.79 -8.04
N LEU A 121 17.72 -7.90 -8.23
CA LEU A 121 18.84 -8.17 -9.12
C LEU A 121 19.65 -9.38 -8.61
N GLU A 122 19.94 -9.43 -7.33
CA GLU A 122 20.69 -10.54 -6.72
C GLU A 122 19.88 -11.83 -6.75
N VAL A 123 18.56 -11.75 -6.57
CA VAL A 123 17.67 -12.92 -6.69
C VAL A 123 17.77 -13.54 -8.09
N TYR A 124 17.64 -12.73 -9.15
CA TYR A 124 17.62 -13.24 -10.52
C TYR A 124 18.99 -13.48 -11.15
N LYS A 125 20.03 -12.85 -10.64
CA LYS A 125 21.39 -12.99 -11.18
C LYS A 125 22.21 -14.03 -10.45
N ASN A 126 22.05 -14.11 -9.12
CA ASN A 126 22.91 -14.90 -8.24
C ASN A 126 22.12 -16.00 -7.52
N ASP A 127 20.85 -16.22 -7.87
CA ASP A 127 19.94 -17.16 -7.21
C ASP A 127 19.86 -16.97 -5.69
N THR A 128 20.04 -15.73 -5.23
CA THR A 128 19.91 -15.38 -3.81
C THR A 128 18.46 -15.59 -3.37
N PRO A 129 18.19 -16.27 -2.26
CA PRO A 129 16.83 -16.43 -1.75
C PRO A 129 16.16 -15.05 -1.52
N ALA A 130 14.95 -14.85 -2.03
CA ALA A 130 14.27 -13.58 -1.90
C ALA A 130 14.03 -13.17 -0.43
N SER A 131 13.90 -14.15 0.47
CA SER A 131 13.80 -13.93 1.92
C SER A 131 15.04 -13.25 2.53
N GLU A 132 16.21 -13.44 1.94
CA GLU A 132 17.47 -12.81 2.39
C GLU A 132 17.61 -11.37 1.88
N CYS A 133 16.77 -10.96 0.93
CA CYS A 133 16.72 -9.61 0.40
C CYS A 133 15.74 -8.70 1.18
N ILE A 134 14.91 -9.28 2.06
CA ILE A 134 13.93 -8.53 2.82
C ILE A 134 14.57 -7.97 4.08
N ILE A 135 14.39 -6.67 4.30
CA ILE A 135 14.87 -5.95 5.48
C ILE A 135 13.70 -5.30 6.24
N PRO A 136 13.81 -5.13 7.56
CA PRO A 136 12.85 -4.32 8.30
C PRO A 136 12.94 -2.86 7.84
N SER A 137 11.78 -2.19 7.75
CA SER A 137 11.75 -0.76 7.52
C SER A 137 11.81 0.02 8.83
N ARG A 138 11.97 1.35 8.74
CA ARG A 138 11.85 2.24 9.92
C ARG A 138 10.44 2.36 10.49
N PHE A 139 9.44 1.80 9.81
CA PHE A 139 8.05 1.77 10.28
C PHE A 139 7.69 0.36 10.74
N ALA A 140 7.24 0.23 11.98
CA ALA A 140 6.80 -1.06 12.52
C ALA A 140 5.69 -1.69 11.65
N ASN A 141 5.71 -3.01 11.52
CA ASN A 141 4.83 -3.81 10.68
C ASN A 141 5.02 -3.62 9.16
N ILE A 142 6.09 -2.98 8.72
CA ILE A 142 6.45 -2.89 7.31
C ILE A 142 7.85 -3.46 7.12
N ASP A 143 7.97 -4.55 6.35
CA ASP A 143 9.22 -5.04 5.82
C ASP A 143 9.38 -4.58 4.37
N LEU A 144 10.61 -4.43 3.91
CA LEU A 144 10.97 -3.89 2.61
C LEU A 144 11.79 -4.90 1.80
N LEU A 145 11.36 -5.19 0.58
CA LEU A 145 12.22 -5.73 -0.46
C LEU A 145 12.74 -4.54 -1.27
N PRO A 146 14.02 -4.16 -1.10
CA PRO A 146 14.51 -2.86 -1.57
C PRO A 146 14.86 -2.86 -3.06
N SER A 147 14.91 -1.65 -3.63
CA SER A 147 15.40 -1.35 -4.98
C SER A 147 16.72 -0.59 -4.96
N LYS A 148 17.39 -0.60 -6.10
CA LYS A 148 18.60 0.19 -6.43
C LYS A 148 18.62 0.54 -7.90
N GLY A 149 19.39 1.57 -8.29
CA GLY A 149 19.58 1.98 -9.68
C GLY A 149 20.01 0.87 -10.65
N MET A 150 20.62 -0.19 -10.14
CA MET A 150 20.98 -1.39 -10.92
C MET A 150 19.78 -2.28 -11.29
N LEU A 151 18.62 -2.08 -10.67
CA LEU A 151 17.42 -2.91 -10.91
C LEU A 151 16.98 -2.88 -12.38
N ARG A 152 17.20 -1.78 -13.11
CA ARG A 152 16.99 -1.71 -14.57
C ARG A 152 17.71 -2.79 -15.39
N ARG A 153 18.73 -3.47 -14.81
CA ARG A 153 19.38 -4.62 -15.45
C ARG A 153 18.55 -5.89 -15.36
N VAL A 154 17.62 -5.95 -14.42
CA VAL A 154 16.73 -7.11 -14.23
C VAL A 154 15.87 -7.31 -15.47
N ASP A 155 15.32 -6.26 -16.08
CA ASP A 155 14.52 -6.37 -17.29
C ASP A 155 15.25 -7.10 -18.43
N LYS A 156 16.58 -6.88 -18.57
CA LYS A 156 17.38 -7.61 -19.55
C LYS A 156 17.50 -9.10 -19.23
N ILE A 157 17.63 -9.44 -17.94
CA ILE A 157 17.71 -10.84 -17.47
C ILE A 157 16.35 -11.53 -17.68
N LEU A 158 15.28 -10.78 -17.55
CA LEU A 158 13.91 -11.28 -17.56
C LEU A 158 13.25 -11.26 -18.94
N ALA A 159 13.89 -10.67 -19.95
CA ALA A 159 13.30 -10.43 -21.27
C ALA A 159 12.66 -11.67 -21.92
N GLU A 160 13.25 -12.84 -21.71
CA GLU A 160 12.77 -14.13 -22.26
C GLU A 160 11.95 -14.96 -21.26
N LYS A 161 11.78 -14.46 -20.02
CA LYS A 161 11.02 -15.19 -18.99
C LYS A 161 9.51 -14.89 -19.09
N ASN A 162 8.70 -15.86 -18.67
CA ASN A 162 7.25 -15.71 -18.66
C ASN A 162 6.82 -14.76 -17.53
N PRO A 163 6.24 -13.59 -17.84
CA PRO A 163 5.87 -12.59 -16.83
C PRO A 163 4.78 -13.08 -15.87
N LYS A 164 3.89 -13.98 -16.33
CA LYS A 164 2.82 -14.55 -15.49
C LYS A 164 3.33 -15.22 -14.23
N THR A 165 4.46 -15.91 -14.32
CA THR A 165 4.98 -16.71 -13.21
C THR A 165 6.17 -16.08 -12.48
N LEU A 166 6.74 -15.04 -13.05
CA LEU A 166 7.99 -14.46 -12.62
C LEU A 166 7.93 -13.93 -11.18
N LEU A 167 7.11 -12.90 -10.94
CA LEU A 167 6.91 -12.34 -9.59
C LEU A 167 5.94 -13.19 -8.76
N ASP A 168 4.97 -13.85 -9.39
CA ASP A 168 4.02 -14.68 -8.68
C ASP A 168 4.73 -15.79 -7.88
N ASN A 169 5.63 -16.53 -8.51
CA ASN A 169 6.42 -17.56 -7.83
C ASN A 169 7.32 -17.01 -6.72
N LEU A 170 7.98 -15.87 -6.98
CA LEU A 170 8.83 -15.22 -5.99
C LEU A 170 8.02 -14.78 -4.78
N LEU A 171 6.94 -14.05 -4.99
CA LEU A 171 6.09 -13.53 -3.91
C LEU A 171 5.47 -14.67 -3.10
N SER A 172 4.94 -15.71 -3.77
CA SER A 172 4.36 -16.88 -3.09
C SER A 172 5.34 -17.58 -2.14
N SER A 173 6.65 -17.46 -2.39
CA SER A 173 7.67 -18.05 -1.51
C SER A 173 7.94 -17.24 -0.23
N ILE A 174 7.58 -15.96 -0.18
CA ILE A 174 7.97 -15.04 0.90
C ILE A 174 6.80 -14.36 1.60
N GLU A 175 5.63 -14.32 0.99
CA GLU A 175 4.49 -13.51 1.49
C GLU A 175 3.70 -14.13 2.64
N GLY A 176 3.92 -15.40 2.98
CA GLY A 176 3.09 -16.14 3.94
C GLY A 176 2.98 -15.56 5.35
N LYS A 177 3.83 -14.60 5.71
CA LYS A 177 3.79 -13.90 7.00
C LYS A 177 3.19 -12.48 6.92
N TYR A 178 2.78 -12.03 5.72
CA TYR A 178 2.23 -10.70 5.49
C TYR A 178 0.74 -10.76 5.16
N ASP A 179 0.01 -9.76 5.62
CA ASP A 179 -1.39 -9.57 5.24
C ASP A 179 -1.48 -8.89 3.87
N LEU A 180 -0.63 -7.89 3.63
CA LEU A 180 -0.65 -7.10 2.41
C LEU A 180 0.75 -7.02 1.78
N VAL A 181 0.79 -7.10 0.45
CA VAL A 181 2.01 -6.88 -0.34
C VAL A 181 1.78 -5.70 -1.26
N PHE A 182 2.52 -4.61 -1.07
CA PHE A 182 2.52 -3.46 -1.96
C PHE A 182 3.64 -3.60 -2.99
N LEU A 183 3.31 -3.47 -4.27
CA LEU A 183 4.24 -3.50 -5.39
C LEU A 183 4.35 -2.08 -5.96
N ASP A 184 5.47 -1.40 -5.72
CA ASP A 184 5.72 -0.06 -6.27
C ASP A 184 6.53 -0.14 -7.56
N LEU A 185 5.97 0.39 -8.64
CA LEU A 185 6.46 0.20 -10.01
C LEU A 185 7.04 1.48 -10.59
N PRO A 186 8.05 1.40 -11.50
CA PRO A 186 8.44 2.53 -12.34
C PRO A 186 7.30 2.95 -13.29
N PRO A 187 7.37 4.14 -13.89
CA PRO A 187 6.37 4.61 -14.85
C PRO A 187 6.52 3.97 -16.25
N THR A 188 7.41 3.01 -16.41
CA THR A 188 7.66 2.31 -17.68
C THR A 188 7.00 0.94 -17.70
N TYR A 189 6.46 0.53 -18.85
CA TYR A 189 5.93 -0.81 -19.02
C TYR A 189 7.05 -1.75 -19.49
N THR A 190 7.57 -2.53 -18.59
CA THR A 190 8.67 -3.48 -18.81
C THR A 190 8.22 -4.89 -18.42
N ARG A 191 9.03 -5.90 -18.71
CA ARG A 191 8.74 -7.28 -18.33
C ARG A 191 8.52 -7.43 -16.81
N LEU A 192 9.27 -6.68 -16.00
CA LEU A 192 9.13 -6.69 -14.55
C LEU A 192 7.81 -6.05 -14.11
N THR A 193 7.44 -4.89 -14.69
CA THR A 193 6.17 -4.21 -14.35
C THR A 193 4.97 -5.00 -14.84
N GLU A 194 5.03 -5.59 -16.03
CA GLU A 194 4.02 -6.51 -16.55
C GLU A 194 3.80 -7.69 -15.57
N SER A 195 4.89 -8.33 -15.13
CA SER A 195 4.81 -9.41 -14.15
C SER A 195 4.17 -8.97 -12.82
N ALA A 196 4.44 -7.74 -12.35
CA ALA A 196 3.85 -7.21 -11.13
C ALA A 196 2.33 -6.99 -11.27
N TYR A 197 1.89 -6.45 -12.41
CA TYR A 197 0.46 -6.32 -12.69
C TYR A 197 -0.25 -7.67 -12.72
N LEU A 198 0.35 -8.67 -13.40
CA LEU A 198 -0.23 -10.01 -13.49
C LEU A 198 -0.23 -10.76 -12.15
N ALA A 199 0.71 -10.46 -11.26
CA ALA A 199 0.78 -11.03 -9.92
C ALA A 199 -0.18 -10.36 -8.92
N ALA A 200 -0.67 -9.15 -9.21
CA ALA A 200 -1.52 -8.37 -8.30
C ALA A 200 -2.93 -8.95 -8.14
N ASP A 201 -3.56 -8.75 -6.98
CA ASP A 201 -4.99 -8.99 -6.73
C ASP A 201 -5.81 -7.74 -7.02
N LEU A 202 -5.21 -6.56 -6.76
CA LEU A 202 -5.82 -5.26 -6.98
C LEU A 202 -4.82 -4.31 -7.64
N VAL A 203 -5.23 -3.72 -8.74
CA VAL A 203 -4.51 -2.67 -9.45
C VAL A 203 -5.34 -1.40 -9.43
N ILE A 204 -4.79 -0.31 -8.93
CA ILE A 204 -5.40 1.02 -8.96
C ILE A 204 -4.56 1.92 -9.85
N PHE A 205 -5.17 2.50 -10.88
CA PHE A 205 -4.55 3.52 -11.73
C PHE A 205 -4.89 4.91 -11.18
N PRO A 206 -3.95 5.58 -10.48
CA PRO A 206 -4.17 6.97 -10.08
C PRO A 206 -4.05 7.90 -11.27
N TYR A 207 -4.95 8.88 -11.40
CA TYR A 207 -4.91 9.89 -12.43
C TYR A 207 -5.21 11.29 -11.87
N ASP A 208 -4.76 12.31 -12.58
CA ASP A 208 -5.08 13.72 -12.30
C ASP A 208 -5.83 14.34 -13.48
N THR A 209 -6.06 15.64 -13.45
CA THR A 209 -6.84 16.37 -14.47
C THR A 209 -6.12 16.53 -15.81
N SER A 210 -4.87 16.11 -15.95
CA SER A 210 -4.14 16.26 -17.21
C SER A 210 -4.59 15.24 -18.24
N ALA A 211 -4.75 15.65 -19.49
CA ALA A 211 -5.11 14.76 -20.60
C ALA A 211 -4.14 13.58 -20.71
N PHE A 212 -2.83 13.83 -20.56
CA PHE A 212 -1.82 12.77 -20.59
C PHE A 212 -1.96 11.77 -19.44
N SER A 213 -2.49 12.17 -18.29
CA SER A 213 -2.73 11.25 -17.18
C SER A 213 -3.93 10.35 -17.46
N ILE A 214 -4.98 10.91 -18.05
CA ILE A 214 -6.19 10.17 -18.47
C ILE A 214 -5.84 9.17 -19.57
N GLU A 215 -5.13 9.61 -20.60
CA GLU A 215 -4.64 8.75 -21.69
C GLU A 215 -3.75 7.60 -21.15
N GLY A 216 -2.86 7.91 -20.18
CA GLY A 216 -2.01 6.92 -19.54
C GLY A 216 -2.79 5.83 -18.79
N VAL A 217 -3.99 6.14 -18.24
CA VAL A 217 -4.88 5.12 -17.65
C VAL A 217 -5.36 4.15 -18.72
N PHE A 218 -5.87 4.66 -19.86
CA PHE A 218 -6.39 3.82 -20.93
C PHE A 218 -5.30 2.93 -21.53
N LEU A 219 -4.14 3.50 -21.86
CA LEU A 219 -2.99 2.74 -22.37
C LEU A 219 -2.57 1.64 -21.39
N THR A 220 -2.40 1.97 -20.10
CA THR A 220 -2.01 0.95 -19.12
C THR A 220 -3.08 -0.12 -18.94
N TYR A 221 -4.36 0.26 -19.03
CA TYR A 221 -5.47 -0.69 -18.95
C TYR A 221 -5.48 -1.65 -20.16
N GLU A 222 -5.31 -1.14 -21.38
CA GLU A 222 -5.25 -1.93 -22.60
C GLU A 222 -4.06 -2.90 -22.55
N ASP A 223 -2.85 -2.41 -22.25
CA ASP A 223 -1.65 -3.25 -22.12
C ASP A 223 -1.85 -4.38 -21.09
N LEU A 224 -2.48 -4.07 -19.95
CA LEU A 224 -2.78 -5.09 -18.94
C LEU A 224 -3.82 -6.11 -19.43
N GLN A 225 -4.87 -5.66 -20.12
CA GLN A 225 -5.89 -6.58 -20.69
C GLN A 225 -5.28 -7.50 -21.75
N ASP A 226 -4.40 -6.97 -22.59
CA ASP A 226 -3.70 -7.76 -23.61
C ASP A 226 -2.76 -8.78 -22.95
N SER A 227 -2.02 -8.40 -21.94
CA SER A 227 -1.17 -9.32 -21.17
C SER A 227 -1.99 -10.40 -20.46
N ILE A 228 -3.14 -10.07 -19.84
CA ILE A 228 -4.04 -11.05 -19.21
C ILE A 228 -4.49 -12.09 -20.26
N LYS A 229 -4.83 -11.65 -21.45
CA LYS A 229 -5.28 -12.51 -22.56
C LYS A 229 -4.13 -13.33 -23.12
N GLU A 230 -2.99 -12.70 -23.42
CA GLU A 230 -1.80 -13.35 -24.01
C GLU A 230 -1.28 -14.49 -23.12
N TYR A 231 -1.20 -14.24 -21.81
CA TYR A 231 -0.68 -15.24 -20.86
C TYR A 231 -1.76 -16.11 -20.23
N GLU A 232 -3.00 -16.04 -20.71
CA GLU A 232 -4.13 -16.83 -20.20
C GLU A 232 -4.24 -16.78 -18.68
N VAL A 233 -4.23 -15.58 -18.10
CA VAL A 233 -4.30 -15.39 -16.65
C VAL A 233 -5.71 -15.68 -16.18
N LYS A 234 -5.89 -16.75 -15.40
CA LYS A 234 -7.19 -17.18 -14.85
C LYS A 234 -7.57 -16.47 -13.56
N LYS A 235 -6.62 -15.85 -12.88
CA LYS A 235 -6.83 -15.07 -11.67
C LYS A 235 -7.66 -13.83 -12.01
N ASN A 236 -8.65 -13.53 -11.19
CA ASN A 236 -9.38 -12.27 -11.31
C ASN A 236 -8.55 -11.14 -10.71
N ILE A 237 -8.06 -10.24 -11.54
CA ILE A 237 -7.36 -9.03 -11.11
C ILE A 237 -8.39 -7.90 -11.04
N GLU A 238 -8.63 -7.40 -9.84
CA GLU A 238 -9.51 -6.25 -9.64
C GLU A 238 -8.80 -4.98 -10.15
N ILE A 239 -9.38 -4.28 -11.13
CA ILE A 239 -8.81 -3.05 -11.69
C ILE A 239 -9.71 -1.88 -11.37
N LYS A 240 -9.12 -0.83 -10.78
CA LYS A 240 -9.81 0.41 -10.42
C LYS A 240 -9.04 1.63 -10.90
N VAL A 241 -9.76 2.75 -11.04
CA VAL A 241 -9.19 4.06 -11.32
C VAL A 241 -9.49 5.00 -10.17
N LEU A 242 -8.52 5.82 -9.78
CA LEU A 242 -8.62 6.73 -8.64
C LEU A 242 -8.18 8.14 -9.02
N MET A 243 -9.08 9.10 -8.95
CA MET A 243 -8.69 10.49 -9.13
C MET A 243 -7.86 10.98 -7.96
N ASN A 244 -6.62 11.34 -8.25
CA ASN A 244 -5.69 11.96 -7.31
C ASN A 244 -5.49 13.44 -7.62
N LYS A 245 -5.02 14.22 -6.66
CA LYS A 245 -4.82 15.66 -6.77
C LYS A 245 -6.10 16.42 -7.17
N TYR A 246 -7.26 15.89 -6.74
CA TYR A 246 -8.55 16.51 -7.03
C TYR A 246 -8.66 17.90 -6.41
N SER A 247 -9.20 18.86 -7.18
CA SER A 247 -9.53 20.19 -6.71
C SER A 247 -11.02 20.47 -6.91
N THR A 248 -11.71 20.78 -5.83
CA THR A 248 -13.16 21.14 -5.88
C THR A 248 -13.43 22.46 -6.58
N THR A 249 -12.41 23.31 -6.77
CA THR A 249 -12.53 24.67 -7.31
C THR A 249 -12.36 24.72 -8.82
N THR A 250 -11.84 23.67 -9.47
CA THR A 250 -11.59 23.68 -10.91
C THR A 250 -12.67 22.89 -11.67
N ILE A 251 -13.18 23.47 -12.76
CA ILE A 251 -14.12 22.81 -13.67
C ILE A 251 -13.46 21.56 -14.27
N ALA A 252 -12.20 21.70 -14.71
CA ALA A 252 -11.44 20.60 -15.30
C ALA A 252 -11.37 19.35 -14.39
N ALA A 253 -11.31 19.50 -13.06
CA ALA A 253 -11.30 18.35 -12.15
C ALA A 253 -12.64 17.61 -12.14
N LYS A 254 -13.75 18.36 -12.18
CA LYS A 254 -15.11 17.79 -12.21
C LYS A 254 -15.39 17.10 -13.56
N GLU A 255 -14.98 17.71 -14.65
CA GLU A 255 -15.11 17.15 -16.00
C GLU A 255 -14.29 15.88 -16.13
N ALA A 256 -13.00 15.89 -15.78
CA ALA A 256 -12.12 14.73 -15.83
C ALA A 256 -12.66 13.55 -14.99
N PHE A 257 -13.20 13.84 -13.79
CA PHE A 257 -13.82 12.79 -12.96
C PHE A 257 -15.11 12.26 -13.60
N SER A 258 -15.96 13.14 -14.11
CA SER A 258 -17.23 12.77 -14.76
C SER A 258 -16.98 11.93 -16.01
N ASP A 259 -16.01 12.30 -16.84
CA ASP A 259 -15.71 11.60 -18.07
C ASP A 259 -15.10 10.22 -17.80
N MET A 260 -14.15 10.12 -16.85
CA MET A 260 -13.62 8.83 -16.42
C MET A 260 -14.73 7.93 -15.83
N ALA A 261 -15.67 8.49 -15.07
CA ALA A 261 -16.80 7.76 -14.53
C ALA A 261 -17.79 7.29 -15.60
N LYS A 262 -17.87 7.94 -16.77
CA LYS A 262 -18.65 7.46 -17.91
C LYS A 262 -17.92 6.36 -18.67
N GLU A 263 -16.63 6.54 -18.96
CA GLU A 263 -15.84 5.62 -19.78
C GLU A 263 -15.47 4.33 -19.00
N MET A 264 -15.24 4.44 -17.71
CA MET A 264 -14.83 3.34 -16.82
C MET A 264 -15.73 3.22 -15.58
N ALA A 265 -17.06 3.26 -15.78
CA ALA A 265 -18.06 3.38 -14.69
C ALA A 265 -17.90 2.34 -13.58
N ASP A 266 -17.71 1.07 -13.94
CA ASP A 266 -17.53 -0.05 -13.00
C ASP A 266 -16.14 -0.08 -12.34
N LYS A 267 -15.19 0.72 -12.81
CA LYS A 267 -13.82 0.78 -12.33
C LYS A 267 -13.50 2.06 -11.56
N THR A 268 -14.28 3.10 -11.74
CA THR A 268 -14.06 4.39 -11.06
C THR A 268 -14.42 4.28 -9.59
N LEU A 269 -13.44 4.56 -8.72
CA LEU A 269 -13.69 4.62 -7.28
C LEU A 269 -14.61 5.81 -6.93
N PRO A 270 -15.56 5.66 -6.00
CA PRO A 270 -16.55 6.68 -5.68
C PRO A 270 -16.01 7.83 -4.82
N PHE A 271 -14.71 7.84 -4.59
CA PHE A 271 -14.00 8.87 -3.82
C PHE A 271 -12.76 9.36 -4.57
N THR A 272 -12.23 10.49 -4.14
CA THR A 272 -11.05 11.13 -4.73
C THR A 272 -10.04 11.48 -3.66
N ILE A 273 -8.77 11.63 -4.04
CA ILE A 273 -7.74 12.17 -3.15
C ILE A 273 -7.52 13.65 -3.47
N LYS A 274 -7.77 14.51 -2.50
CA LYS A 274 -7.62 15.94 -2.66
C LYS A 274 -6.16 16.35 -2.87
N ALA A 275 -5.94 17.34 -3.74
CA ALA A 275 -4.63 17.98 -3.87
C ALA A 275 -4.24 18.62 -2.54
N SER A 276 -3.08 18.26 -2.00
CA SER A 276 -2.59 18.80 -0.73
C SER A 276 -1.07 18.78 -0.65
N SER A 277 -0.51 19.90 -0.20
CA SER A 277 0.90 19.99 0.17
C SER A 277 1.25 19.11 1.37
N ASP A 278 0.26 18.75 2.20
CA ASP A 278 0.48 17.90 3.38
C ASP A 278 1.01 16.50 3.00
N ILE A 279 0.53 15.94 1.87
CA ILE A 279 1.04 14.67 1.34
C ILE A 279 2.53 14.81 0.99
N VAL A 280 2.88 15.85 0.23
CA VAL A 280 4.26 16.11 -0.18
C VAL A 280 5.15 16.37 1.04
N ASN A 281 4.67 17.19 1.97
CA ASN A 281 5.40 17.52 3.20
C ASN A 281 5.59 16.28 4.09
N ALA A 282 4.59 15.41 4.23
CA ALA A 282 4.71 14.17 4.99
C ALA A 282 5.81 13.28 4.40
N ILE A 283 5.78 13.05 3.09
CA ILE A 283 6.79 12.24 2.38
C ILE A 283 8.18 12.87 2.50
N ASN A 284 8.34 14.16 2.19
CA ASN A 284 9.64 14.84 2.25
C ASN A 284 10.26 14.87 3.65
N ASN A 285 9.42 14.93 4.70
CA ASN A 285 9.88 14.89 6.09
C ASN A 285 9.99 13.46 6.64
N GLY A 286 9.77 12.44 5.83
CA GLY A 286 9.86 11.06 6.23
C GLY A 286 8.85 10.68 7.34
N LYS A 287 7.67 11.27 7.35
CA LYS A 287 6.65 11.09 8.39
C LYS A 287 5.37 10.51 7.82
N ASN A 288 4.64 9.79 8.68
CA ASN A 288 3.29 9.39 8.36
C ASN A 288 2.36 10.62 8.43
N LEU A 289 1.48 10.77 7.45
CA LEU A 289 0.48 11.83 7.38
C LEU A 289 -0.37 11.95 8.65
N PHE A 290 -0.64 10.83 9.32
CA PHE A 290 -1.46 10.76 10.54
C PHE A 290 -0.72 11.14 11.82
N GLU A 291 0.61 11.25 11.75
CA GLU A 291 1.48 11.73 12.84
C GLU A 291 1.86 13.20 12.66
N PHE A 292 1.43 13.79 11.56
CA PHE A 292 1.66 15.17 11.18
C PHE A 292 0.38 16.00 11.35
N LYS A 293 0.50 17.29 11.66
CA LYS A 293 -0.66 18.19 11.71
C LYS A 293 -1.12 18.50 10.28
N SER A 294 -1.86 17.60 9.69
CA SER A 294 -2.34 17.67 8.31
C SER A 294 -3.84 17.97 8.26
N ASN A 295 -4.32 18.39 7.10
CA ASN A 295 -5.72 18.64 6.84
C ASN A 295 -6.57 17.39 7.11
N ALA A 296 -7.69 17.58 7.84
CA ALA A 296 -8.59 16.48 8.20
C ALA A 296 -9.20 15.79 6.98
N GLU A 297 -9.51 16.54 5.92
CA GLU A 297 -10.08 16.01 4.68
C GLU A 297 -9.12 15.10 3.94
N VAL A 298 -7.84 15.47 3.83
CA VAL A 298 -6.82 14.62 3.19
C VAL A 298 -6.61 13.34 3.97
N ARG A 299 -6.62 13.41 5.32
CA ARG A 299 -6.58 12.19 6.15
C ARG A 299 -7.79 11.30 5.91
N ALA A 300 -8.99 11.89 5.80
CA ALA A 300 -10.20 11.12 5.49
C ALA A 300 -10.11 10.43 4.13
N ASN A 301 -9.59 11.10 3.10
CA ASN A 301 -9.40 10.49 1.79
C ASN A 301 -8.41 9.30 1.83
N ILE A 302 -7.31 9.41 2.59
CA ILE A 302 -6.38 8.28 2.76
C ILE A 302 -7.03 7.16 3.59
N GLU A 303 -7.90 7.48 4.57
CA GLU A 303 -8.69 6.43 5.28
C GLU A 303 -9.63 5.70 4.33
N GLU A 304 -10.37 6.42 3.46
CA GLU A 304 -11.23 5.80 2.46
C GLU A 304 -10.45 4.86 1.53
N LEU A 305 -9.26 5.29 1.08
CA LEU A 305 -8.36 4.44 0.32
C LEU A 305 -7.96 3.19 1.12
N CYS A 306 -7.54 3.34 2.38
CA CYS A 306 -7.15 2.21 3.23
C CYS A 306 -8.31 1.24 3.45
N ASP A 307 -9.52 1.72 3.70
CA ASP A 307 -10.70 0.91 3.92
C ASP A 307 -11.10 0.15 2.64
N TYR A 308 -10.86 0.73 1.47
CA TYR A 308 -11.03 0.06 0.19
C TYR A 308 -9.97 -1.04 -0.05
N LEU A 309 -8.68 -0.73 0.21
CA LEU A 309 -7.58 -1.68 0.01
C LEU A 309 -7.70 -2.90 0.91
N ALA A 310 -8.02 -2.70 2.18
CA ALA A 310 -8.11 -3.74 3.19
C ALA A 310 -9.22 -3.41 4.20
N PRO A 311 -10.47 -3.77 3.93
CA PRO A 311 -11.56 -3.57 4.87
C PRO A 311 -11.33 -4.42 6.12
N ILE A 312 -10.97 -3.78 7.23
CA ILE A 312 -10.80 -4.42 8.52
C ILE A 312 -12.20 -4.46 9.17
N THR A 313 -12.93 -5.56 8.95
CA THR A 313 -14.30 -5.69 9.45
C THR A 313 -14.32 -6.53 10.71
N PRO A 314 -14.83 -6.00 11.84
CA PRO A 314 -15.06 -6.79 13.04
C PRO A 314 -16.01 -7.94 12.74
N VAL A 315 -15.68 -9.15 13.18
CA VAL A 315 -16.60 -10.28 13.12
C VAL A 315 -17.84 -9.93 13.96
N LYS A 316 -18.99 -9.75 13.32
CA LYS A 316 -20.26 -9.63 14.04
C LYS A 316 -20.48 -10.96 14.74
N HIS A 317 -20.16 -11.05 16.03
CA HIS A 317 -20.66 -12.14 16.85
C HIS A 317 -22.19 -12.08 16.78
N LYS A 318 -22.82 -13.06 16.15
CA LYS A 318 -24.22 -13.33 16.41
C LYS A 318 -24.35 -13.47 17.92
N HIS A 319 -25.09 -12.57 18.55
CA HIS A 319 -25.46 -12.72 19.95
C HIS A 319 -26.08 -14.10 20.07
N LEU A 320 -25.38 -15.03 20.69
CA LEU A 320 -26.02 -16.18 21.32
C LEU A 320 -26.78 -15.58 22.48
N SER A 321 -28.05 -15.29 22.23
CA SER A 321 -29.05 -15.04 23.26
C SER A 321 -29.19 -16.34 24.08
N HIS A 322 -28.70 -16.28 25.30
CA HIS A 322 -29.12 -17.11 26.40
C HIS A 322 -29.69 -16.23 27.48
#